data_dafd0ab5c64aaee55887bdd158b31765
#
_entry.id   dafd0ab5c64aaee55887bdd158b31765
#
_cell.length_a   1.000
_cell.length_b   1.000
_cell.length_c   1.000
_cell.angle_alpha   90.00
_cell.angle_beta   90.00
_cell.angle_gamma   90.00
#
_symmetry.space_group_name_H-M   'P 1'
#
loop_
_entity.id
_entity.type
_entity.pdbx_description
1 polymer ?
#
loop_
_entity_poly.entity_id
_entity_poly.type
_entity_poly.pdbx_seq_one_letter_code
_entity_poly.pdbx_strand_id
1 'polypeptide(L)'
;MTGYKIGVAGFSHETITFWPGLTTLKDFERNAYHGENVIEKAKGTNSCIGGFIEVCECEKVELLPVCVASGGATETVADEVYDFYVGEMRRGFDEMKGEIDGVLLSLHGAMATQSRQDPETDAVREVREVVGYDMPLMVTFDLHANKDGAILKVGKRRFGKIVFS
;
A
#
# COMPACT_ATOMS: atom_id res chain seq x y z
N MET A 1 -1.44 -24.26 -16.96
CA MET A 1 -0.64 -23.84 -15.79
C MET A 1 -1.44 -22.74 -15.13
N THR A 2 -1.87 -22.93 -13.89
CA THR A 2 -2.50 -21.87 -13.09
C THR A 2 -1.43 -20.81 -12.85
N GLY A 3 -1.59 -19.63 -13.43
CA GLY A 3 -0.70 -18.51 -13.22
C GLY A 3 -0.76 -18.07 -11.75
N TYR A 4 0.30 -17.40 -11.26
CA TYR A 4 0.28 -16.79 -9.93
C TYR A 4 -0.74 -15.65 -9.89
N LYS A 5 -1.34 -15.46 -8.71
CA LYS A 5 -2.25 -14.36 -8.41
C LYS A 5 -1.66 -13.48 -7.30
N ILE A 6 -1.55 -12.20 -7.53
CA ILE A 6 -0.92 -11.26 -6.60
C ILE A 6 -1.93 -10.17 -6.22
N GLY A 7 -2.20 -10.05 -4.94
CA GLY A 7 -3.01 -8.95 -4.42
C GLY A 7 -2.20 -7.65 -4.37
N VAL A 8 -2.80 -6.52 -4.74
CA VAL A 8 -2.11 -5.22 -4.73
C VAL A 8 -2.94 -4.14 -4.04
N ALA A 9 -2.28 -3.31 -3.24
CA ALA A 9 -2.85 -2.09 -2.67
C ALA A 9 -1.80 -0.98 -2.56
N GLY A 10 -2.28 0.26 -2.44
CA GLY A 10 -1.42 1.43 -2.23
C GLY A 10 -2.08 2.47 -1.32
N PHE A 11 -1.30 3.04 -0.42
CA PHE A 11 -1.73 4.14 0.44
C PHE A 11 -0.53 5.06 0.69
N SER A 12 -0.53 6.22 0.05
CA SER A 12 0.64 7.08 -0.08
C SER A 12 0.35 8.51 0.35
N HIS A 13 1.22 9.05 1.18
CA HIS A 13 1.22 10.46 1.59
C HIS A 13 2.59 10.86 2.12
N GLU A 14 3.04 12.06 1.79
CA GLU A 14 4.21 12.70 2.40
C GLU A 14 3.75 13.81 3.35
N THR A 15 3.96 13.62 4.65
CA THR A 15 3.46 14.55 5.65
C THR A 15 4.44 15.69 5.92
N ILE A 16 3.96 16.92 5.77
CA ILE A 16 4.64 18.14 6.18
C ILE A 16 4.12 18.52 7.57
N THR A 17 4.75 17.98 8.61
CA THR A 17 4.23 18.03 10.00
C THR A 17 4.13 19.43 10.60
N PHE A 18 4.80 20.43 10.04
CA PHE A 18 4.74 21.81 10.49
C PHE A 18 3.71 22.68 9.76
N TRP A 19 3.00 22.12 8.76
CA TRP A 19 1.88 22.81 8.16
C TRP A 19 0.63 22.67 9.02
N PRO A 20 -0.11 23.79 9.26
CA PRO A 20 -1.34 23.75 10.04
C PRO A 20 -2.48 23.15 9.23
N GLY A 21 -3.24 22.26 9.84
CA GLY A 21 -4.40 21.62 9.22
C GLY A 21 -4.31 20.11 9.21
N LEU A 22 -5.23 19.48 8.52
CA LEU A 22 -5.29 18.03 8.34
C LEU A 22 -5.65 17.68 6.91
N THR A 23 -4.95 16.71 6.36
CA THR A 23 -5.35 16.04 5.12
C THR A 23 -6.48 15.05 5.43
N THR A 24 -7.63 15.25 4.81
CA THR A 24 -8.88 14.53 5.10
C THR A 24 -9.21 13.48 4.04
N LEU A 25 -10.26 12.68 4.27
CA LEU A 25 -10.76 11.73 3.26
C LEU A 25 -11.07 12.40 1.92
N LYS A 26 -11.66 13.59 1.94
CA LYS A 26 -11.99 14.35 0.73
C LYS A 26 -10.75 14.70 -0.13
N ASP A 27 -9.61 14.91 0.51
CA ASP A 27 -8.38 15.20 -0.20
C ASP A 27 -7.81 13.96 -0.88
N PHE A 28 -7.97 12.79 -0.28
CA PHE A 28 -7.60 11.51 -0.86
C PHE A 28 -8.55 11.03 -1.96
N GLU A 29 -9.86 11.30 -1.86
CA GLU A 29 -10.88 10.87 -2.84
C GLU A 29 -10.54 11.26 -4.28
N ARG A 30 -9.82 12.36 -4.47
CA ARG A 30 -9.42 12.85 -5.81
C ARG A 30 -8.45 11.90 -6.53
N ASN A 31 -7.66 11.14 -5.77
CA ASN A 31 -6.65 10.23 -6.25
C ASN A 31 -6.81 8.84 -5.61
N ALA A 32 -8.04 8.42 -5.40
CA ALA A 32 -8.38 7.11 -4.88
C ALA A 32 -9.09 6.27 -5.93
N TYR A 33 -8.64 5.05 -6.09
CA TYR A 33 -9.19 4.07 -7.04
C TYR A 33 -9.37 2.73 -6.33
N HIS A 34 -10.41 1.98 -6.69
CA HIS A 34 -10.77 0.70 -6.06
C HIS A 34 -10.98 -0.38 -7.12
N GLY A 35 -10.63 -1.62 -6.77
CA GLY A 35 -10.83 -2.77 -7.65
C GLY A 35 -10.19 -2.55 -9.04
N GLU A 36 -10.84 -2.99 -10.08
CA GLU A 36 -10.36 -2.92 -11.46
C GLU A 36 -10.02 -1.50 -11.94
N ASN A 37 -10.61 -0.47 -11.35
CA ASN A 37 -10.26 0.92 -11.67
C ASN A 37 -8.80 1.25 -11.35
N VAL A 38 -8.17 0.55 -10.40
CA VAL A 38 -6.74 0.69 -10.12
C VAL A 38 -5.91 0.35 -11.35
N ILE A 39 -6.23 -0.78 -12.00
CA ILE A 39 -5.52 -1.21 -13.22
C ILE A 39 -5.77 -0.21 -14.34
N GLU A 40 -7.04 0.17 -14.57
CA GLU A 40 -7.40 1.10 -15.63
C GLU A 40 -6.66 2.45 -15.51
N LYS A 41 -6.55 2.98 -14.30
CA LYS A 41 -5.95 4.31 -14.05
C LYS A 41 -4.43 4.29 -13.94
N ALA A 42 -3.83 3.19 -13.47
CA ALA A 42 -2.39 3.11 -13.26
C ALA A 42 -1.61 2.50 -14.43
N LYS A 43 -2.27 1.74 -15.32
CA LYS A 43 -1.62 1.11 -16.47
C LYS A 43 -0.96 2.14 -17.39
N GLY A 44 0.30 1.90 -17.72
CA GLY A 44 1.09 2.77 -18.58
C GLY A 44 1.52 4.09 -17.93
N THR A 45 1.32 4.25 -16.63
CA THR A 45 1.82 5.41 -15.86
C THR A 45 3.21 5.12 -15.30
N ASN A 46 3.99 6.17 -15.06
CA ASN A 46 5.27 6.08 -14.36
C ASN A 46 5.06 6.11 -12.83
N SER A 47 4.35 5.12 -12.31
CA SER A 47 4.08 4.95 -10.87
C SER A 47 4.48 3.54 -10.42
N CYS A 48 4.66 3.33 -9.11
CA CYS A 48 4.93 1.99 -8.57
C CYS A 48 3.86 0.97 -8.98
N ILE A 49 2.59 1.36 -8.95
CA ILE A 49 1.47 0.50 -9.36
C ILE A 49 1.53 0.23 -10.87
N GLY A 50 1.86 1.24 -11.69
CA GLY A 50 2.07 1.07 -13.13
C GLY A 50 3.17 0.06 -13.44
N GLY A 51 4.29 0.14 -12.70
CA GLY A 51 5.39 -0.83 -12.80
C GLY A 51 4.99 -2.24 -12.36
N PHE A 52 4.18 -2.38 -11.31
CA PHE A 52 3.65 -3.70 -10.91
C PHE A 52 2.77 -4.31 -12.02
N ILE A 53 1.90 -3.52 -12.63
CA ILE A 53 1.04 -3.96 -13.73
C ILE A 53 1.89 -4.44 -14.91
N GLU A 54 2.86 -3.64 -15.35
CA GLU A 54 3.73 -3.97 -16.48
C GLU A 54 4.49 -5.29 -16.27
N VAL A 55 5.10 -5.47 -15.09
CA VAL A 55 5.83 -6.70 -14.77
C VAL A 55 4.88 -7.90 -14.69
N CYS A 56 3.73 -7.75 -14.03
CA CYS A 56 2.75 -8.85 -13.92
C CYS A 56 2.21 -9.26 -15.29
N GLU A 57 1.95 -8.32 -16.19
CA GLU A 57 1.54 -8.62 -17.57
C GLU A 57 2.63 -9.37 -18.35
N CYS A 58 3.89 -8.92 -18.26
CA CYS A 58 5.03 -9.58 -18.90
C CYS A 58 5.22 -11.02 -18.41
N GLU A 59 5.09 -11.24 -17.12
CA GLU A 59 5.27 -12.55 -16.48
C GLU A 59 4.01 -13.42 -16.48
N LYS A 60 2.90 -12.92 -17.02
CA LYS A 60 1.58 -13.62 -17.05
C LYS A 60 1.07 -13.95 -15.65
N VAL A 61 1.27 -13.02 -14.72
CA VAL A 61 0.76 -13.05 -13.35
C VAL A 61 -0.53 -12.25 -13.30
N GLU A 62 -1.56 -12.79 -12.68
CA GLU A 62 -2.83 -12.07 -12.46
C GLU A 62 -2.67 -11.12 -11.28
N LEU A 63 -2.97 -9.83 -11.50
CA LEU A 63 -2.94 -8.81 -10.45
C LEU A 63 -4.36 -8.52 -9.97
N LEU A 64 -4.61 -8.71 -8.67
CA LEU A 64 -5.90 -8.51 -8.02
C LEU A 64 -5.85 -7.23 -7.16
N PRO A 65 -6.39 -6.12 -7.66
CA PRO A 65 -6.31 -4.83 -6.97
C PRO A 65 -7.38 -4.69 -5.88
N VAL A 66 -6.97 -4.17 -4.71
CA VAL A 66 -7.87 -3.76 -3.64
C VAL A 66 -8.22 -2.28 -3.78
N CYS A 67 -7.27 -1.42 -3.40
CA CYS A 67 -7.41 0.03 -3.50
C CYS A 67 -6.04 0.69 -3.65
N VAL A 68 -6.03 1.88 -4.25
CA VAL A 68 -4.87 2.77 -4.25
C VAL A 68 -5.36 4.17 -3.95
N ALA A 69 -4.74 4.84 -2.98
CA ALA A 69 -5.08 6.21 -2.62
C ALA A 69 -3.83 7.04 -2.34
N SER A 70 -3.83 8.30 -2.77
CA SER A 70 -2.74 9.24 -2.56
C SER A 70 -3.25 10.59 -2.12
N GLY A 71 -2.74 11.09 -0.98
CA GLY A 71 -3.00 12.43 -0.46
C GLY A 71 -1.97 13.48 -0.89
N GLY A 72 -0.93 13.07 -1.66
CA GLY A 72 0.15 13.96 -2.07
C GLY A 72 1.11 14.32 -0.93
N ALA A 73 1.71 15.52 -1.00
CA ALA A 73 2.61 16.06 0.02
C ALA A 73 1.93 17.28 0.66
N THR A 74 1.33 17.09 1.83
CA THR A 74 0.52 18.12 2.51
C THR A 74 0.58 17.97 4.04
N GLU A 75 -0.46 18.39 4.75
CA GLU A 75 -0.56 18.40 6.20
C GLU A 75 -0.57 16.98 6.80
N THR A 76 -0.58 16.92 8.12
CA THR A 76 -0.75 15.67 8.86
C THR A 76 -2.07 14.98 8.47
N VAL A 77 -2.03 13.69 8.22
CA VAL A 77 -3.21 12.90 7.83
C VAL A 77 -4.14 12.71 9.02
N ALA A 78 -5.44 12.95 8.82
CA ALA A 78 -6.45 12.63 9.83
C ALA A 78 -6.50 11.11 10.10
N ASP A 79 -6.66 10.71 11.36
CA ASP A 79 -6.69 9.29 11.72
C ASP A 79 -7.80 8.52 11.00
N GLU A 80 -8.94 9.16 10.73
CA GLU A 80 -10.06 8.56 9.99
C GLU A 80 -9.67 8.13 8.56
N VAL A 81 -8.73 8.84 7.92
CA VAL A 81 -8.22 8.47 6.58
C VAL A 81 -7.43 7.18 6.65
N TYR A 82 -6.56 7.08 7.65
CA TYR A 82 -5.78 5.86 7.89
C TYR A 82 -6.72 4.68 8.15
N ASP A 83 -7.64 4.84 9.09
CA ASP A 83 -8.58 3.79 9.50
C ASP A 83 -9.44 3.33 8.30
N PHE A 84 -9.84 4.27 7.44
CA PHE A 84 -10.61 3.96 6.24
C PHE A 84 -9.80 3.12 5.24
N TYR A 85 -8.64 3.61 4.75
CA TYR A 85 -7.88 2.93 3.69
C TYR A 85 -7.20 1.65 4.16
N VAL A 86 -6.69 1.61 5.38
CA VAL A 86 -6.14 0.39 5.95
C VAL A 86 -7.24 -0.63 6.21
N GLY A 87 -8.44 -0.18 6.62
CA GLY A 87 -9.63 -1.02 6.72
C GLY A 87 -10.04 -1.61 5.37
N GLU A 88 -9.99 -0.83 4.28
CA GLU A 88 -10.20 -1.30 2.90
C GLU A 88 -9.18 -2.39 2.51
N MET A 89 -7.90 -2.14 2.76
CA MET A 89 -6.84 -3.12 2.49
C MET A 89 -7.08 -4.43 3.24
N ARG A 90 -7.40 -4.34 4.54
CA ARG A 90 -7.68 -5.53 5.37
C ARG A 90 -8.83 -6.35 4.81
N ARG A 91 -9.95 -5.70 4.50
CA ARG A 91 -11.12 -6.40 3.93
C ARG A 91 -10.79 -7.05 2.61
N GLY A 92 -10.21 -6.30 1.67
CA GLY A 92 -9.89 -6.85 0.35
C GLY A 92 -8.91 -8.01 0.40
N PHE A 93 -7.87 -7.92 1.23
CA PHE A 93 -6.94 -9.04 1.40
C PHE A 93 -7.54 -10.22 2.17
N ASP A 94 -8.46 -10.00 3.11
CA ASP A 94 -9.17 -11.08 3.80
C ASP A 94 -10.08 -11.87 2.83
N GLU A 95 -10.77 -11.17 1.95
CA GLU A 95 -11.63 -11.77 0.94
C GLU A 95 -10.84 -12.64 -0.05
N MET A 96 -9.62 -12.26 -0.41
CA MET A 96 -8.81 -12.94 -1.43
C MET A 96 -7.66 -13.80 -0.88
N LYS A 97 -7.43 -13.86 0.44
CA LYS A 97 -6.24 -14.53 1.01
C LYS A 97 -6.09 -16.01 0.66
N GLY A 98 -7.18 -16.70 0.34
CA GLY A 98 -7.17 -18.10 -0.11
C GLY A 98 -6.91 -18.27 -1.61
N GLU A 99 -6.86 -17.17 -2.36
CA GLU A 99 -6.70 -17.17 -3.81
C GLU A 99 -5.38 -16.58 -4.28
N ILE A 100 -4.72 -15.75 -3.44
CA ILE A 100 -3.48 -15.06 -3.80
C ILE A 100 -2.24 -15.81 -3.35
N ASP A 101 -1.18 -15.70 -4.14
CA ASP A 101 0.15 -16.29 -3.89
C ASP A 101 1.14 -15.26 -3.30
N GLY A 102 0.76 -13.98 -3.27
CA GLY A 102 1.59 -12.92 -2.75
C GLY A 102 0.86 -11.57 -2.67
N VAL A 103 1.50 -10.60 -2.04
CA VAL A 103 0.99 -9.24 -1.85
C VAL A 103 2.04 -8.21 -2.25
N LEU A 104 1.61 -7.19 -2.99
CA LEU A 104 2.37 -5.99 -3.31
C LEU A 104 1.73 -4.77 -2.64
N LEU A 105 2.51 -4.02 -1.87
CA LEU A 105 2.08 -2.76 -1.27
C LEU A 105 2.92 -1.60 -1.82
N SER A 106 2.25 -0.53 -2.23
CA SER A 106 2.89 0.74 -2.58
C SER A 106 2.57 1.76 -1.50
N LEU A 107 3.58 2.14 -0.71
CA LEU A 107 3.50 3.11 0.38
C LEU A 107 4.50 4.24 0.12
N HIS A 108 4.38 5.36 0.84
CA HIS A 108 5.35 6.47 0.71
C HIS A 108 6.55 6.29 1.66
N GLY A 109 6.28 6.06 2.92
CA GLY A 109 7.32 5.92 3.95
C GLY A 109 7.63 7.20 4.74
N ALA A 110 6.90 8.29 4.47
CA ALA A 110 7.03 9.56 5.19
C ALA A 110 5.67 10.10 5.67
N MET A 111 4.69 9.22 5.82
CA MET A 111 3.38 9.57 6.37
C MET A 111 3.45 9.69 7.89
N ALA A 112 2.70 10.66 8.43
CA ALA A 112 2.32 10.73 9.83
C ALA A 112 0.83 11.04 9.94
N THR A 113 0.14 10.43 10.91
CA THR A 113 -1.25 10.79 11.22
C THR A 113 -1.32 11.54 12.54
N GLN A 114 -2.52 11.96 12.94
CA GLN A 114 -2.72 12.67 14.21
C GLN A 114 -2.21 11.88 15.43
N SER A 115 -2.38 10.56 15.43
CA SER A 115 -2.00 9.71 16.55
C SER A 115 -0.85 8.74 16.26
N ARG A 116 -0.45 8.56 14.98
CA ARG A 116 0.58 7.59 14.57
C ARG A 116 1.77 8.31 13.92
N GLN A 117 2.97 8.04 14.43
CA GLN A 117 4.21 8.55 13.85
C GLN A 117 4.77 7.65 12.74
N ASP A 118 4.38 6.39 12.71
CA ASP A 118 4.79 5.40 11.71
C ASP A 118 3.60 4.56 11.21
N PRO A 119 2.62 5.21 10.56
CA PRO A 119 1.39 4.55 10.11
C PRO A 119 1.65 3.49 9.04
N GLU A 120 2.72 3.60 8.24
CA GLU A 120 3.00 2.60 7.21
C GLU A 120 3.49 1.28 7.83
N THR A 121 4.28 1.32 8.89
CA THR A 121 4.66 0.10 9.62
C THR A 121 3.43 -0.56 10.25
N ASP A 122 2.50 0.25 10.76
CA ASP A 122 1.23 -0.26 11.29
C ASP A 122 0.37 -0.85 10.17
N ALA A 123 0.25 -0.20 9.01
CA ALA A 123 -0.49 -0.73 7.85
C ALA A 123 0.07 -2.08 7.37
N VAL A 124 1.39 -2.22 7.29
CA VAL A 124 2.02 -3.51 6.94
C VAL A 124 1.70 -4.58 7.99
N ARG A 125 1.68 -4.23 9.28
CA ARG A 125 1.31 -5.15 10.38
C ARG A 125 -0.15 -5.60 10.23
N GLU A 126 -1.06 -4.67 9.98
CA GLU A 126 -2.47 -4.93 9.76
C GLU A 126 -2.72 -5.88 8.57
N VAL A 127 -2.02 -5.66 7.46
CA VAL A 127 -2.09 -6.59 6.32
C VAL A 127 -1.52 -7.96 6.67
N ARG A 128 -0.39 -8.03 7.40
CA ARG A 128 0.20 -9.28 7.86
C ARG A 128 -0.73 -10.10 8.75
N GLU A 129 -1.48 -9.45 9.63
CA GLU A 129 -2.46 -10.12 10.49
C GLU A 129 -3.55 -10.83 9.69
N VAL A 130 -3.90 -10.28 8.52
CA VAL A 130 -4.91 -10.85 7.62
C VAL A 130 -4.33 -11.97 6.76
N VAL A 131 -3.24 -11.70 6.02
CA VAL A 131 -2.71 -12.66 5.03
C VAL A 131 -1.78 -13.70 5.64
N GLY A 132 -1.33 -13.47 6.87
CA GLY A 132 -0.38 -14.34 7.56
C GLY A 132 1.08 -14.04 7.23
N TYR A 133 1.96 -14.57 8.06
CA TYR A 133 3.41 -14.27 7.97
C TYR A 133 4.17 -15.13 6.96
N ASP A 134 3.55 -16.20 6.47
CA ASP A 134 4.14 -17.05 5.43
C ASP A 134 3.81 -16.57 4.01
N MET A 135 2.81 -15.65 3.86
CA MET A 135 2.48 -15.03 2.58
C MET A 135 3.65 -14.17 2.08
N PRO A 136 4.15 -14.37 0.85
CA PRO A 136 5.08 -13.41 0.24
C PRO A 136 4.48 -12.01 0.22
N LEU A 137 5.21 -11.04 0.79
CA LEU A 137 4.78 -9.65 0.82
C LEU A 137 5.96 -8.75 0.47
N MET A 138 5.78 -7.91 -0.53
CA MET A 138 6.74 -6.89 -0.93
C MET A 138 6.12 -5.50 -0.73
N VAL A 139 6.92 -4.60 -0.18
CA VAL A 139 6.53 -3.20 0.00
C VAL A 139 7.51 -2.33 -0.77
N THR A 140 6.99 -1.40 -1.57
CA THR A 140 7.78 -0.33 -2.16
C THR A 140 7.55 0.96 -1.40
N PHE A 141 8.63 1.73 -1.25
CA PHE A 141 8.62 3.06 -0.66
C PHE A 141 9.26 4.05 -1.62
N ASP A 142 8.85 5.30 -1.51
CA ASP A 142 9.53 6.44 -2.15
C ASP A 142 10.94 6.64 -1.57
N LEU A 143 11.81 7.30 -2.33
CA LEU A 143 13.19 7.61 -1.91
C LEU A 143 13.26 8.54 -0.67
N HIS A 144 12.19 9.30 -0.41
CA HIS A 144 12.06 10.16 0.77
C HIS A 144 11.59 9.41 2.02
N ALA A 145 11.44 8.07 1.94
CA ALA A 145 10.99 7.28 3.07
C ALA A 145 11.94 7.42 4.28
N ASN A 146 11.34 7.67 5.43
CA ASN A 146 12.03 7.75 6.72
C ASN A 146 11.54 6.63 7.63
N LYS A 147 12.05 5.42 7.41
CA LYS A 147 11.64 4.22 8.13
C LYS A 147 12.76 3.67 8.99
N ASP A 148 12.42 3.20 10.18
CA ASP A 148 13.34 2.49 11.06
C ASP A 148 13.31 0.96 10.82
N GLY A 149 14.07 0.22 11.65
CA GLY A 149 14.13 -1.24 11.56
C GLY A 149 12.84 -1.97 11.96
N ALA A 150 11.80 -1.28 12.46
CA ALA A 150 10.55 -1.90 12.88
C ALA A 150 9.80 -2.49 11.68
N ILE A 151 9.76 -1.76 10.56
CA ILE A 151 9.14 -2.21 9.31
C ILE A 151 9.74 -3.53 8.81
N LEU A 152 11.06 -3.70 8.97
CA LEU A 152 11.75 -4.94 8.58
C LEU A 152 11.32 -6.13 9.43
N LYS A 153 11.04 -5.92 10.71
CA LYS A 153 10.59 -6.97 11.63
C LYS A 153 9.17 -7.43 11.29
N VAL A 154 8.31 -6.50 10.92
CA VAL A 154 6.92 -6.77 10.51
C VAL A 154 6.87 -7.38 9.11
N GLY A 155 7.64 -6.84 8.17
CA GLY A 155 7.69 -7.33 6.78
C GLY A 155 8.31 -8.72 6.63
N LYS A 156 9.28 -9.08 7.48
CA LYS A 156 10.05 -10.33 7.37
C LYS A 156 9.57 -11.40 8.33
N ARG A 157 9.01 -12.52 7.83
CA ARG A 157 9.24 -13.81 8.49
C ARG A 157 9.89 -14.85 7.58
N ARG A 158 9.54 -15.02 6.35
CA ARG A 158 10.25 -15.92 5.40
C ARG A 158 10.46 -15.28 4.02
N PHE A 159 9.54 -14.45 3.56
CA PHE A 159 9.48 -13.94 2.19
C PHE A 159 9.04 -12.48 2.11
N GLY A 160 9.56 -11.61 2.98
CA GLY A 160 9.29 -10.17 2.88
C GLY A 160 10.45 -9.44 2.18
N LYS A 161 10.15 -8.60 1.21
CA LYS A 161 11.10 -7.71 0.56
C LYS A 161 10.61 -6.26 0.66
N ILE A 162 11.51 -5.37 1.04
CA ILE A 162 11.27 -3.93 1.04
C ILE A 162 12.16 -3.34 -0.04
N VAL A 163 11.58 -2.53 -0.89
CA VAL A 163 12.26 -1.88 -2.02
C VAL A 163 12.00 -0.38 -1.92
N PHE A 164 13.05 0.40 -2.08
CA PHE A 164 12.97 1.85 -2.28
C PHE A 164 13.09 2.12 -3.78
N SER A 165 12.16 2.89 -4.32
CA SER A 165 12.08 3.22 -5.74
C SER A 165 12.18 4.73 -5.96
#